data_9046bdb3707cbf2f2c45613fdae85a09
#
_entry.id   9046bdb3707cbf2f2c45613fdae85a09
#
_cell.length_a   1.000
_cell.length_b   1.000
_cell.length_c   1.000
_cell.angle_alpha   90.00
_cell.angle_beta   90.00
_cell.angle_gamma   90.00
#
_symmetry.space_group_name_H-M   'P 1'
#
loop_
_entity.id
_entity.type
_entity.pdbx_description
1 polymer ?
#
loop_
_entity_poly.entity_id
_entity_poly.type
_entity_poly.pdbx_seq_one_letter_code
_entity_poly.pdbx_strand_id
1 'polypeptide(L)'
;TFVLAASVLVYLRLRSGQAAIEPYQDRRIPEPEATAQLQALAELMARERLHLDPALTLPRLARRLGMPQTRLSQLLNDNNQTSFKQYLAQLRVTEAKALLRQTPPKPLEIVAEEAGFQSMSTFHSAFKKVEGVTPAAFRTAGSDSQNRFQQS
;
A
#
# COMPACT_ATOMS: atom_id res chain seq x y z
N THR A 1 9.86 7.75 -6.10
CA THR A 1 8.67 7.60 -6.98
C THR A 1 8.74 6.35 -7.85
N PHE A 2 9.89 5.96 -8.36
CA PHE A 2 10.09 4.73 -9.15
C PHE A 2 10.00 3.44 -8.32
N VAL A 3 10.27 3.49 -7.03
CA VAL A 3 10.33 2.32 -6.14
C VAL A 3 8.94 1.72 -5.88
N LEU A 4 7.88 2.55 -5.84
CA LEU A 4 6.50 2.07 -5.63
C LEU A 4 5.93 1.36 -6.87
N ALA A 5 6.24 1.83 -8.06
CA ALA A 5 5.86 1.17 -9.30
C ALA A 5 6.58 -0.17 -9.48
N ALA A 6 7.86 -0.25 -9.08
CA ALA A 6 8.64 -1.47 -9.13
C ALA A 6 8.14 -2.55 -8.15
N SER A 7 7.71 -2.16 -6.95
CA SER A 7 7.17 -3.10 -5.95
C SER A 7 5.86 -3.75 -6.40
N VAL A 8 4.98 -2.98 -7.05
CA VAL A 8 3.71 -3.50 -7.60
C VAL A 8 3.98 -4.42 -8.80
N LEU A 9 4.93 -4.06 -9.66
CA LEU A 9 5.32 -4.87 -10.82
C LEU A 9 6.03 -6.18 -10.43
N VAL A 10 6.87 -6.17 -9.41
CA VAL A 10 7.55 -7.38 -8.89
C VAL A 10 6.53 -8.32 -8.25
N TYR A 11 5.56 -7.78 -7.50
CA TYR A 11 4.48 -8.60 -6.92
C TYR A 11 3.59 -9.26 -7.97
N LEU A 12 3.33 -8.58 -9.10
CA LEU A 12 2.58 -9.12 -10.24
C LEU A 12 3.35 -10.21 -11.00
N ARG A 13 4.69 -10.15 -11.06
CA ARG A 13 5.52 -11.15 -11.78
C ARG A 13 5.71 -12.46 -11.05
N LEU A 14 5.65 -12.48 -9.72
CA LEU A 14 5.86 -13.71 -8.93
C LEU A 14 4.68 -14.69 -8.96
N ARG A 15 3.57 -14.34 -9.63
CA ARG A 15 2.34 -15.13 -9.60
C ARG A 15 1.94 -15.82 -10.90
N SER A 16 2.80 -15.83 -11.92
CA SER A 16 2.50 -16.42 -13.24
C SER A 16 2.61 -17.96 -13.33
N GLY A 17 2.38 -18.66 -12.26
CA GLY A 17 2.48 -20.13 -12.30
C GLY A 17 1.54 -20.84 -11.36
N GLN A 18 0.30 -21.05 -11.78
CA GLN A 18 -0.46 -22.29 -11.53
C GLN A 18 -1.89 -22.15 -12.08
N ALA A 19 -2.17 -22.89 -13.17
CA ALA A 19 -3.51 -23.12 -13.67
C ALA A 19 -4.13 -24.27 -12.87
N ALA A 20 -5.21 -24.00 -12.13
CA ALA A 20 -6.15 -25.00 -11.65
C ALA A 20 -7.56 -24.57 -12.06
N ILE A 21 -8.22 -25.43 -12.80
CA ILE A 21 -9.56 -25.25 -13.40
C ILE A 21 -10.61 -25.50 -12.32
N GLU A 22 -11.43 -24.50 -12.00
CA GLU A 22 -12.62 -24.63 -11.16
C GLU A 22 -13.82 -23.88 -11.76
N PRO A 23 -15.08 -24.36 -11.62
CA PRO A 23 -16.25 -23.80 -12.31
C PRO A 23 -16.75 -22.44 -11.80
N TYR A 24 -15.97 -21.72 -11.02
CA TYR A 24 -16.29 -20.38 -10.51
C TYR A 24 -15.78 -19.25 -11.42
N GLN A 25 -15.39 -19.58 -12.65
CA GLN A 25 -14.74 -18.65 -13.59
C GLN A 25 -15.64 -17.54 -14.15
N ASP A 26 -16.95 -17.63 -14.00
CA ASP A 26 -17.90 -16.71 -14.67
C ASP A 26 -18.06 -15.34 -13.95
N ARG A 27 -17.35 -15.11 -12.84
CA ARG A 27 -17.36 -13.85 -12.09
C ARG A 27 -15.99 -13.17 -11.96
N ARG A 28 -14.93 -13.82 -12.40
CA ARG A 28 -13.60 -13.22 -12.35
C ARG A 28 -13.41 -12.23 -13.49
N ILE A 29 -12.80 -11.09 -13.17
CA ILE A 29 -12.34 -10.12 -14.15
C ILE A 29 -11.28 -10.81 -15.02
N PRO A 30 -11.41 -10.78 -16.38
CA PRO A 30 -10.37 -11.33 -17.25
C PRO A 30 -9.00 -10.74 -16.95
N GLU A 31 -7.97 -11.59 -16.91
CA GLU A 31 -6.59 -11.22 -16.54
C GLU A 31 -6.05 -9.95 -17.25
N PRO A 32 -6.19 -9.78 -18.57
CA PRO A 32 -5.67 -8.57 -19.22
C PRO A 32 -6.42 -7.31 -18.79
N GLU A 33 -7.73 -7.39 -18.53
CA GLU A 33 -8.53 -6.28 -18.04
C GLU A 33 -8.22 -5.96 -16.58
N ALA A 34 -8.08 -6.99 -15.74
CA ALA A 34 -7.70 -6.85 -14.33
C ALA A 34 -6.34 -6.19 -14.18
N THR A 35 -5.36 -6.61 -14.96
CA THR A 35 -4.01 -6.04 -14.97
C THR A 35 -4.03 -4.56 -15.37
N ALA A 36 -4.76 -4.21 -16.42
CA ALA A 36 -4.89 -2.82 -16.86
C ALA A 36 -5.57 -1.94 -15.80
N GLN A 37 -6.63 -2.45 -15.15
CA GLN A 37 -7.33 -1.71 -14.09
C GLN A 37 -6.49 -1.56 -12.81
N LEU A 38 -5.72 -2.58 -12.43
CA LEU A 38 -4.77 -2.50 -11.30
C LEU A 38 -3.64 -1.52 -11.59
N GLN A 39 -3.16 -1.48 -12.81
CA GLN A 39 -2.15 -0.50 -13.22
C GLN A 39 -2.70 0.93 -13.15
N ALA A 40 -3.91 1.16 -13.68
CA ALA A 40 -4.58 2.45 -13.59
C ALA A 40 -4.81 2.90 -12.14
N LEU A 41 -5.18 1.97 -11.25
CA LEU A 41 -5.29 2.22 -9.82
C LEU A 41 -3.94 2.65 -9.21
N ALA A 42 -2.87 1.91 -9.50
CA ALA A 42 -1.54 2.21 -8.97
C ALA A 42 -1.01 3.56 -9.47
N GLU A 43 -1.20 3.87 -10.75
CA GLU A 43 -0.82 5.16 -11.35
C GLU A 43 -1.60 6.32 -10.74
N LEU A 44 -2.92 6.17 -10.54
CA LEU A 44 -3.76 7.19 -9.91
C LEU A 44 -3.31 7.45 -8.46
N MET A 45 -3.10 6.39 -7.69
CA MET A 45 -2.65 6.50 -6.30
C MET A 45 -1.27 7.16 -6.19
N ALA A 46 -0.35 6.84 -7.10
CA ALA A 46 0.99 7.43 -7.14
C ALA A 46 0.96 8.91 -7.55
N ARG A 47 0.20 9.24 -8.61
CA ARG A 47 0.11 10.59 -9.16
C ARG A 47 -0.58 11.57 -8.22
N GLU A 48 -1.73 11.18 -7.68
CA GLU A 48 -2.56 12.05 -6.85
C GLU A 48 -2.31 11.87 -5.35
N ARG A 49 -1.52 10.85 -4.96
CA ARG A 49 -1.20 10.52 -3.57
C ARG A 49 -2.44 10.40 -2.69
N LEU A 50 -3.52 9.82 -3.22
CA LEU A 50 -4.82 9.73 -2.56
C LEU A 50 -4.78 8.98 -1.23
N HIS A 51 -3.81 8.08 -1.04
CA HIS A 51 -3.61 7.35 0.22
C HIS A 51 -3.29 8.27 1.41
N LEU A 52 -2.80 9.48 1.16
CA LEU A 52 -2.52 10.47 2.21
C LEU A 52 -3.77 11.21 2.70
N ASP A 53 -4.87 11.15 1.94
CA ASP A 53 -6.16 11.66 2.42
C ASP A 53 -6.74 10.71 3.48
N PRO A 54 -6.81 11.12 4.77
CA PRO A 54 -7.34 10.27 5.83
C PRO A 54 -8.83 9.93 5.63
N ALA A 55 -9.56 10.74 4.85
CA ALA A 55 -10.98 10.55 4.53
C ALA A 55 -11.22 9.74 3.24
N LEU A 56 -10.18 9.15 2.62
CA LEU A 56 -10.34 8.34 1.44
C LEU A 56 -11.18 7.08 1.73
N THR A 57 -12.22 6.89 0.93
CA THR A 57 -13.11 5.72 1.00
C THR A 57 -13.14 4.97 -0.33
N LEU A 58 -13.53 3.68 -0.28
CA LEU A 58 -13.68 2.85 -1.48
C LEU A 58 -14.61 3.50 -2.54
N PRO A 59 -15.79 4.04 -2.20
CA PRO A 59 -16.65 4.72 -3.18
C PRO A 59 -15.99 5.95 -3.82
N ARG A 60 -15.23 6.73 -3.04
CA ARG A 60 -14.51 7.91 -3.56
C ARG A 60 -13.42 7.51 -4.54
N LEU A 61 -12.66 6.49 -4.22
CA LEU A 61 -11.60 5.95 -5.09
C LEU A 61 -12.19 5.34 -6.36
N ALA A 62 -13.25 4.55 -6.25
CA ALA A 62 -13.95 3.94 -7.40
C ALA A 62 -14.47 5.01 -8.37
N ARG A 63 -15.06 6.10 -7.84
CA ARG A 63 -15.50 7.24 -8.65
C ARG A 63 -14.36 7.91 -9.40
N ARG A 64 -13.19 8.06 -8.77
CA ARG A 64 -12.00 8.59 -9.42
C ARG A 64 -11.50 7.71 -10.56
N LEU A 65 -11.65 6.39 -10.42
CA LEU A 65 -11.29 5.41 -11.44
C LEU A 65 -12.38 5.23 -12.52
N GLY A 66 -13.55 5.86 -12.36
CA GLY A 66 -14.67 5.72 -13.29
C GLY A 66 -15.30 4.32 -13.29
N MET A 67 -15.25 3.60 -12.17
CA MET A 67 -15.81 2.26 -12.03
C MET A 67 -16.73 2.13 -10.81
N PRO A 68 -17.67 1.16 -10.80
CA PRO A 68 -18.47 0.85 -9.62
C PRO A 68 -17.58 0.38 -8.44
N GLN A 69 -17.98 0.74 -7.21
CA GLN A 69 -17.25 0.30 -6.01
C GLN A 69 -17.17 -1.22 -5.87
N THR A 70 -18.21 -1.94 -6.29
CA THR A 70 -18.25 -3.42 -6.30
C THR A 70 -17.17 -3.99 -7.23
N ARG A 71 -16.94 -3.34 -8.37
CA ARG A 71 -15.90 -3.72 -9.31
C ARG A 71 -14.50 -3.51 -8.71
N LEU A 72 -14.27 -2.37 -8.07
CA LEU A 72 -12.99 -2.08 -7.41
C LEU A 72 -12.74 -3.04 -6.24
N SER A 73 -13.77 -3.33 -5.44
CA SER A 73 -13.66 -4.33 -4.36
C SER A 73 -13.31 -5.71 -4.88
N GLN A 74 -13.98 -6.15 -5.95
CA GLN A 74 -13.71 -7.42 -6.62
C GLN A 74 -12.28 -7.47 -7.19
N LEU A 75 -11.85 -6.41 -7.86
CA LEU A 75 -10.51 -6.29 -8.42
C LEU A 75 -9.41 -6.47 -7.35
N LEU A 76 -9.58 -5.84 -6.19
CA LEU A 76 -8.65 -5.97 -5.08
C LEU A 76 -8.67 -7.36 -4.45
N ASN A 77 -9.88 -7.95 -4.25
CA ASN A 77 -10.01 -9.25 -3.61
C ASN A 77 -9.58 -10.40 -4.51
N ASP A 78 -10.00 -10.42 -5.77
CA ASP A 78 -9.78 -11.55 -6.67
C ASP A 78 -8.34 -11.58 -7.22
N ASN A 79 -7.77 -10.41 -7.51
CA ASN A 79 -6.45 -10.32 -8.15
C ASN A 79 -5.32 -9.99 -7.18
N ASN A 80 -5.58 -9.21 -6.14
CA ASN A 80 -4.59 -8.86 -5.12
C ASN A 80 -4.76 -9.59 -3.78
N GLN A 81 -5.82 -10.40 -3.64
CA GLN A 81 -6.16 -11.07 -2.36
C GLN A 81 -6.11 -10.12 -1.15
N THR A 82 -6.50 -8.87 -1.37
CA THR A 82 -6.47 -7.83 -0.35
C THR A 82 -7.78 -7.06 -0.32
N SER A 83 -8.16 -6.59 0.84
CA SER A 83 -9.28 -5.65 0.97
C SER A 83 -8.80 -4.22 0.70
N PHE A 84 -9.73 -3.31 0.38
CA PHE A 84 -9.41 -1.88 0.26
C PHE A 84 -8.69 -1.33 1.50
N LYS A 85 -9.13 -1.75 2.69
CA LYS A 85 -8.51 -1.34 3.96
C LYS A 85 -7.04 -1.79 4.05
N GLN A 86 -6.76 -3.03 3.68
CA GLN A 86 -5.40 -3.57 3.68
C GLN A 86 -4.52 -2.90 2.62
N TYR A 87 -5.05 -2.73 1.41
CA TYR A 87 -4.38 -2.02 0.33
C TYR A 87 -3.97 -0.60 0.75
N LEU A 88 -4.91 0.15 1.32
CA LEU A 88 -4.66 1.51 1.80
C LEU A 88 -3.63 1.53 2.95
N ALA A 89 -3.73 0.59 3.89
CA ALA A 89 -2.79 0.46 5.00
C ALA A 89 -1.35 0.19 4.50
N GLN A 90 -1.17 -0.66 3.52
CA GLN A 90 0.14 -0.93 2.92
C GLN A 90 0.77 0.33 2.30
N LEU A 91 0.00 1.11 1.55
CA LEU A 91 0.48 2.36 0.95
C LEU A 91 0.87 3.40 2.02
N ARG A 92 0.03 3.56 3.03
CA ARG A 92 0.29 4.47 4.15
C ARG A 92 1.50 4.06 4.99
N VAL A 93 1.67 2.77 5.25
CA VAL A 93 2.85 2.25 5.96
C VAL A 93 4.13 2.46 5.14
N THR A 94 4.08 2.27 3.83
CA THR A 94 5.22 2.57 2.95
C THR A 94 5.61 4.05 3.03
N GLU A 95 4.64 4.95 3.03
CA GLU A 95 4.89 6.39 3.24
C GLU A 95 5.49 6.67 4.61
N ALA A 96 4.91 6.09 5.66
CA ALA A 96 5.41 6.24 7.03
C ALA A 96 6.85 5.76 7.18
N LYS A 97 7.25 4.67 6.53
CA LYS A 97 8.63 4.18 6.51
C LYS A 97 9.60 5.21 5.92
N ALA A 98 9.21 5.85 4.83
CA ALA A 98 10.01 6.91 4.22
C ALA A 98 10.15 8.12 5.16
N LEU A 99 9.06 8.53 5.83
CA LEU A 99 9.06 9.62 6.80
C LEU A 99 9.89 9.30 8.05
N LEU A 100 9.85 8.06 8.53
CA LEU A 100 10.62 7.60 9.70
C LEU A 100 12.13 7.62 9.48
N ARG A 101 12.58 7.55 8.23
CA ARG A 101 14.01 7.61 7.85
C ARG A 101 14.53 9.01 7.60
N GLN A 102 13.69 10.03 7.66
CA GLN A 102 14.09 11.41 7.43
C GLN A 102 14.95 11.96 8.59
N THR A 103 15.86 12.86 8.26
CA THR A 103 16.71 13.58 9.21
C THR A 103 16.48 15.08 9.02
N PRO A 104 16.18 15.84 10.08
CA PRO A 104 16.00 15.40 11.47
C PRO A 104 14.75 14.55 11.69
N PRO A 105 14.71 13.68 12.72
CA PRO A 105 13.58 12.78 12.95
C PRO A 105 12.32 13.54 13.35
N LYS A 106 11.20 13.21 12.70
CA LYS A 106 9.88 13.77 13.02
C LYS A 106 9.24 13.04 14.21
N PRO A 107 8.41 13.72 15.03
CA PRO A 107 7.54 13.05 15.99
C PRO A 107 6.67 11.99 15.33
N LEU A 108 6.36 10.90 16.04
CA LEU A 108 5.54 9.81 15.49
C LEU A 108 4.13 10.27 15.13
N GLU A 109 3.59 11.23 15.85
CA GLU A 109 2.29 11.86 15.59
C GLU A 109 2.27 12.55 14.23
N ILE A 110 3.31 13.27 13.89
CA ILE A 110 3.46 13.95 12.60
C ILE A 110 3.64 12.92 11.48
N VAL A 111 4.42 11.86 11.72
CA VAL A 111 4.57 10.77 10.74
C VAL A 111 3.22 10.11 10.44
N ALA A 112 2.42 9.82 11.47
CA ALA A 112 1.10 9.22 11.32
C ALA A 112 0.16 10.12 10.49
N GLU A 113 0.10 11.41 10.81
CA GLU A 113 -0.71 12.40 10.12
C GLU A 113 -0.28 12.55 8.64
N GLU A 114 1.00 12.77 8.38
CA GLU A 114 1.54 12.93 7.03
C GLU A 114 1.39 11.66 6.18
N ALA A 115 1.39 10.48 6.81
CA ALA A 115 1.13 9.20 6.13
C ALA A 115 -0.35 8.91 5.90
N GLY A 116 -1.26 9.80 6.32
CA GLY A 116 -2.70 9.72 6.09
C GLY A 116 -3.49 8.92 7.11
N PHE A 117 -2.92 8.62 8.28
CA PHE A 117 -3.65 7.95 9.36
C PHE A 117 -4.51 8.92 10.16
N GLN A 118 -5.73 8.50 10.52
CA GLN A 118 -6.66 9.31 11.31
C GLN A 118 -6.35 9.29 12.82
N SER A 119 -5.62 8.27 13.30
CA SER A 119 -5.29 8.14 14.71
C SER A 119 -3.99 7.38 14.90
N MET A 120 -3.31 7.64 16.03
CA MET A 120 -2.11 6.90 16.43
C MET A 120 -2.37 5.41 16.64
N SER A 121 -3.54 5.05 17.19
CA SER A 121 -3.92 3.65 17.37
C SER A 121 -4.00 2.90 16.05
N THR A 122 -4.64 3.49 15.04
CA THR A 122 -4.72 2.91 13.69
C THR A 122 -3.33 2.82 13.04
N PHE A 123 -2.51 3.86 13.20
CA PHE A 123 -1.13 3.88 12.71
C PHE A 123 -0.30 2.74 13.30
N HIS A 124 -0.26 2.62 14.63
CA HIS A 124 0.50 1.56 15.31
C HIS A 124 0.04 0.15 14.90
N SER A 125 -1.29 -0.08 14.86
CA SER A 125 -1.86 -1.37 14.49
C SER A 125 -1.55 -1.75 13.04
N ALA A 126 -1.72 -0.81 12.11
CA ALA A 126 -1.42 -1.03 10.69
C ALA A 126 0.07 -1.26 10.44
N PHE A 127 0.93 -0.43 11.05
CA PHE A 127 2.37 -0.54 10.89
C PHE A 127 2.89 -1.89 11.41
N LYS A 128 2.49 -2.29 12.63
CA LYS A 128 2.87 -3.57 13.21
C LYS A 128 2.36 -4.76 12.39
N LYS A 129 1.14 -4.67 11.83
CA LYS A 129 0.57 -5.72 10.98
C LYS A 129 1.33 -5.88 9.67
N VAL A 130 1.77 -4.79 9.05
CA VAL A 130 2.48 -4.79 7.75
C VAL A 130 3.97 -5.13 7.92
N GLU A 131 4.64 -4.52 8.90
CA GLU A 131 6.10 -4.62 9.09
C GLU A 131 6.53 -5.62 10.17
N GLY A 132 5.61 -6.09 11.01
CA GLY A 132 5.92 -6.99 12.12
C GLY A 132 6.52 -6.31 13.34
N VAL A 133 6.90 -5.04 13.26
CA VAL A 133 7.49 -4.24 14.33
C VAL A 133 6.78 -2.92 14.54
N THR A 134 7.00 -2.26 15.67
CA THR A 134 6.41 -0.93 15.92
C THR A 134 7.13 0.16 15.10
N PRO A 135 6.47 1.30 14.83
CA PRO A 135 7.13 2.43 14.16
C PRO A 135 8.40 2.92 14.88
N ALA A 136 8.39 2.95 16.22
CA ALA A 136 9.54 3.35 17.02
C ALA A 136 10.70 2.36 16.86
N ALA A 137 10.45 1.05 16.93
CA ALA A 137 11.47 0.02 16.73
C ALA A 137 12.04 0.07 15.30
N PHE A 138 11.21 0.30 14.29
CA PHE A 138 11.65 0.47 12.91
C PHE A 138 12.60 1.66 12.75
N ARG A 139 12.29 2.80 13.36
CA ARG A 139 13.14 3.99 13.36
C ARG A 139 14.51 3.71 13.97
N THR A 140 14.55 3.09 15.15
CA THR A 140 15.79 2.78 15.86
C THR A 140 16.70 1.84 15.05
N ALA A 141 16.13 0.78 14.46
CA ALA A 141 16.89 -0.15 13.62
C ALA A 141 17.50 0.54 12.37
N GLY A 142 16.80 1.52 11.80
CA GLY A 142 17.32 2.33 10.69
C GLY A 142 18.49 3.23 11.08
N SER A 143 18.45 3.82 12.27
CA SER A 143 19.50 4.71 12.80
C SER A 143 20.79 3.95 13.10
N ASP A 144 20.69 2.73 13.64
CA ASP A 144 21.85 1.89 13.95
C ASP A 144 22.59 1.43 12.68
N SER A 145 21.88 1.24 11.60
CA SER A 145 22.49 0.88 10.32
C SER A 145 23.29 2.03 9.71
N GLN A 146 22.82 3.27 9.82
CA GLN A 146 23.52 4.45 9.31
C GLN A 146 24.79 4.77 10.12
N ASN A 147 24.77 4.54 11.43
CA ASN A 147 25.91 4.83 12.30
C ASN A 147 27.11 3.87 12.09
N ARG A 148 26.85 2.63 11.64
CA ARG A 148 27.91 1.67 11.31
C ARG A 148 28.72 2.04 10.09
N PHE A 149 28.13 2.72 9.10
CA PHE A 149 28.84 3.12 7.88
C PHE A 149 29.65 4.41 8.04
N GLN A 150 29.46 5.17 9.14
CA GLN A 150 30.24 6.39 9.42
C GLN A 150 31.48 6.15 10.30
N GLN A 151 31.65 4.93 10.81
CA GLN A 151 32.78 4.56 11.67
C GLN A 151 33.81 3.63 10.98
N SER A 152 33.72 3.50 9.66
CA SER A 152 34.69 2.67 8.91
C SER A 152 35.59 3.51 8.03
#